data_a6d3735f15537885bf30cd3d4742b108
#
_entry.id   a6d3735f15537885bf30cd3d4742b108
#
_cell.length_a   1.000
_cell.length_b   1.000
_cell.length_c   1.000
_cell.angle_alpha   90.00
_cell.angle_beta   90.00
_cell.angle_gamma   90.00
#
_symmetry.space_group_name_H-M   'P 1'
#
loop_
_entity.id
_entity.type
_entity.pdbx_description
1 polymer ?
#
loop_
_entity_poly.entity_id
_entity_poly.type
_entity_poly.pdbx_seq_one_letter_code
_entity_poly.pdbx_strand_id
1 'polypeptide(L)'
;MDKNGKLFGKISIVDLVVILIVAVVAVGGIYRFTAPGATVSRGEATVDFTVRIEGPREFTLENYREGLRVYDNRSNQFIGHVVGVRHEQHELHRVLNDGSIIFAPWPGHVTIYLDIRAQGRYTDTAIYVEGTYEITANSVIYIRTRYVEVEGRIHSVSVN
;
A
#
# COMPACT_ATOMS: atom_id res chain seq x y z
N MET A 1 19.67 52.62 -16.96
CA MET A 1 20.53 51.44 -17.22
C MET A 1 21.88 51.97 -17.62
N ASP A 2 22.91 51.68 -16.82
CA ASP A 2 24.27 52.08 -17.13
C ASP A 2 24.82 51.19 -18.25
N LYS A 3 25.82 51.66 -19.04
CA LYS A 3 26.41 50.94 -20.18
C LYS A 3 26.96 49.54 -19.85
N ASN A 4 27.03 49.18 -18.57
CA ASN A 4 27.52 47.89 -18.05
C ASN A 4 26.42 46.97 -17.47
N GLY A 5 25.13 47.20 -17.77
CA GLY A 5 24.04 46.33 -17.34
C GLY A 5 23.79 46.29 -15.83
N LYS A 6 24.27 47.32 -15.07
CA LYS A 6 24.09 47.39 -13.60
C LYS A 6 22.91 48.26 -13.24
N LEU A 7 21.98 47.79 -12.43
CA LEU A 7 20.96 48.58 -11.75
C LEU A 7 21.58 49.22 -10.49
N PHE A 8 21.52 50.54 -10.35
CA PHE A 8 22.08 51.31 -9.25
C PHE A 8 23.61 51.15 -9.02
N GLY A 9 24.40 50.78 -10.08
CA GLY A 9 25.87 50.75 -10.01
C GLY A 9 26.49 49.60 -9.19
N LYS A 10 25.68 48.74 -8.53
CA LYS A 10 26.16 47.66 -7.64
C LYS A 10 25.63 46.25 -7.95
N ILE A 11 24.45 46.11 -8.53
CA ILE A 11 23.80 44.82 -8.76
C ILE A 11 23.67 44.58 -10.26
N SER A 12 24.18 43.48 -10.76
CA SER A 12 24.02 43.07 -12.15
C SER A 12 22.57 42.58 -12.38
N ILE A 13 22.05 42.77 -13.60
CA ILE A 13 20.76 42.18 -14.01
C ILE A 13 20.79 40.68 -13.81
N VAL A 14 21.93 40.02 -14.04
CA VAL A 14 22.11 38.59 -13.85
C VAL A 14 21.93 38.21 -12.37
N ASP A 15 22.49 38.96 -11.45
CA ASP A 15 22.35 38.70 -10.00
C ASP A 15 20.89 38.83 -9.55
N LEU A 16 20.15 39.80 -10.10
CA LEU A 16 18.74 40.00 -9.81
C LEU A 16 17.89 38.83 -10.30
N VAL A 17 18.18 38.30 -11.50
CA VAL A 17 17.50 37.10 -12.04
C VAL A 17 17.80 35.88 -11.19
N VAL A 18 19.05 35.66 -10.77
CA VAL A 18 19.45 34.56 -9.90
C VAL A 18 18.72 34.63 -8.55
N ILE A 19 18.69 35.83 -7.93
CA ILE A 19 17.96 36.02 -6.66
C ILE A 19 16.48 35.76 -6.83
N LEU A 20 15.86 36.15 -7.94
CA LEU A 20 14.45 35.89 -8.23
C LEU A 20 14.19 34.39 -8.37
N ILE A 21 15.05 33.67 -9.09
CA ILE A 21 14.94 32.21 -9.25
C ILE A 21 15.04 31.51 -7.88
N VAL A 22 16.03 31.88 -7.08
CA VAL A 22 16.22 31.32 -5.73
C VAL A 22 15.01 31.62 -4.84
N ALA A 23 14.46 32.84 -4.91
CA ALA A 23 13.27 33.21 -4.16
C ALA A 23 12.03 32.37 -4.59
N VAL A 24 11.83 32.17 -5.90
CA VAL A 24 10.73 31.35 -6.42
C VAL A 24 10.87 29.89 -5.97
N VAL A 25 12.08 29.33 -6.03
CA VAL A 25 12.35 27.95 -5.58
C VAL A 25 12.14 27.83 -4.06
N ALA A 26 12.61 28.80 -3.28
CA ALA A 26 12.43 28.81 -1.83
C ALA A 26 10.95 28.91 -1.44
N VAL A 27 10.19 29.84 -2.06
CA VAL A 27 8.76 30.00 -1.80
C VAL A 27 7.98 28.78 -2.28
N GLY A 28 8.29 28.24 -3.46
CA GLY A 28 7.66 27.01 -3.98
C GLY A 28 7.96 25.79 -3.10
N GLY A 29 9.19 25.68 -2.60
CA GLY A 29 9.57 24.64 -1.64
C GLY A 29 8.78 24.77 -0.33
N ILE A 30 8.76 25.95 0.29
CA ILE A 30 8.01 26.19 1.53
C ILE A 30 6.51 25.93 1.30
N TYR A 31 5.95 26.42 0.18
CA TYR A 31 4.53 26.18 -0.14
C TYR A 31 4.19 24.70 -0.27
N ARG A 32 5.08 23.91 -0.84
CA ARG A 32 4.88 22.45 -0.97
C ARG A 32 4.92 21.71 0.37
N PHE A 33 5.71 22.22 1.34
CA PHE A 33 5.78 21.64 2.69
C PHE A 33 4.69 22.14 3.65
N THR A 34 4.11 23.31 3.39
CA THR A 34 3.08 23.93 4.24
C THR A 34 1.69 23.91 3.62
N ALA A 35 1.53 23.39 2.38
CA ALA A 35 0.22 23.30 1.74
C ALA A 35 -0.76 22.48 2.62
N PRO A 36 -1.99 22.96 2.82
CA PRO A 36 -3.03 22.17 3.48
C PRO A 36 -3.35 20.96 2.57
N GLY A 37 -2.81 19.82 2.90
CA GLY A 37 -2.84 18.60 2.10
C GLY A 37 -1.56 17.77 2.24
N ALA A 38 -0.51 18.28 2.90
CA ALA A 38 0.54 17.46 3.46
C ALA A 38 -0.14 16.55 4.49
N THR A 39 -0.37 15.29 4.13
CA THR A 39 -0.95 14.28 5.03
C THR A 39 -0.06 14.20 6.26
N VAL A 40 -0.51 14.82 7.36
CA VAL A 40 0.17 14.75 8.65
C VAL A 40 0.08 13.30 9.07
N SER A 41 1.22 12.62 9.13
CA SER A 41 1.28 11.28 9.74
C SER A 41 0.81 11.42 11.18
N ARG A 42 -0.30 10.77 11.54
CA ARG A 42 -0.84 10.82 12.91
C ARG A 42 -0.05 9.97 13.88
N GLY A 43 0.84 9.10 13.41
CA GLY A 43 1.69 8.28 14.25
C GLY A 43 2.22 7.05 13.56
N GLU A 44 3.25 6.48 14.16
CA GLU A 44 3.65 5.10 13.92
C GLU A 44 2.71 4.19 14.69
N ALA A 45 2.28 3.10 14.07
CA ALA A 45 1.34 2.16 14.63
C ALA A 45 1.62 0.75 14.12
N THR A 46 1.16 -0.23 14.86
CA THR A 46 1.08 -1.58 14.34
C THR A 46 -0.17 -1.71 13.50
N VAL A 47 -0.01 -2.15 12.27
CA VAL A 47 -1.10 -2.39 11.33
C VAL A 47 -1.31 -3.89 11.19
N ASP A 48 -2.49 -4.35 11.55
CA ASP A 48 -2.94 -5.72 11.32
C ASP A 48 -3.91 -5.72 10.14
N PHE A 49 -3.67 -6.57 9.15
CA PHE A 49 -4.57 -6.72 8.01
C PHE A 49 -4.70 -8.18 7.60
N THR A 50 -5.88 -8.54 7.12
CA THR A 50 -6.19 -9.90 6.66
C THR A 50 -6.28 -9.92 5.15
N VAL A 51 -5.56 -10.84 4.52
CA VAL A 51 -5.66 -11.10 3.08
C VAL A 51 -6.48 -12.37 2.87
N ARG A 52 -7.56 -12.24 2.09
CA ARG A 52 -8.39 -13.35 1.64
C ARG A 52 -7.90 -13.84 0.29
N ILE A 53 -7.62 -15.15 0.20
CA ILE A 53 -7.14 -15.84 -0.99
C ILE A 53 -8.18 -16.90 -1.36
N GLU A 54 -8.76 -16.82 -2.54
CA GLU A 54 -9.85 -17.68 -2.97
C GLU A 54 -9.38 -18.79 -3.92
N GLY A 55 -9.81 -20.00 -3.67
CA GLY A 55 -9.67 -21.12 -4.58
C GLY A 55 -8.31 -21.81 -4.70
N PRO A 56 -7.30 -21.59 -3.83
CA PRO A 56 -6.12 -22.42 -3.84
C PRO A 56 -6.49 -23.87 -3.52
N ARG A 57 -5.63 -24.79 -3.94
CA ARG A 57 -5.80 -26.21 -3.61
C ARG A 57 -5.50 -26.46 -2.15
N GLU A 58 -6.29 -27.33 -1.51
CA GLU A 58 -6.17 -27.67 -0.08
C GLU A 58 -4.74 -28.12 0.30
N PHE A 59 -4.06 -28.89 -0.57
CA PHE A 59 -2.68 -29.33 -0.30
C PHE A 59 -1.66 -28.19 -0.20
N THR A 60 -2.01 -26.98 -0.65
CA THR A 60 -1.12 -25.80 -0.53
C THR A 60 -1.11 -25.18 0.87
N LEU A 61 -2.07 -25.58 1.74
CA LEU A 61 -2.18 -25.03 3.11
C LEU A 61 -0.90 -25.16 3.90
N GLU A 62 -0.13 -26.23 3.71
CA GLU A 62 1.15 -26.45 4.40
C GLU A 62 2.20 -25.36 4.11
N ASN A 63 2.02 -24.60 3.02
CA ASN A 63 2.92 -23.54 2.63
C ASN A 63 2.58 -22.18 3.29
N TYR A 64 1.43 -22.09 3.96
CA TYR A 64 1.01 -20.91 4.69
C TYR A 64 1.25 -21.13 6.19
N ARG A 65 2.24 -20.45 6.75
CA ARG A 65 2.67 -20.65 8.15
C ARG A 65 2.86 -19.30 8.83
N GLU A 66 2.65 -19.28 10.12
CA GLU A 66 2.99 -18.13 10.95
C GLU A 66 4.50 -17.85 10.90
N GLY A 67 4.88 -16.59 11.06
CA GLY A 67 6.25 -16.11 11.03
C GLY A 67 6.84 -15.90 9.64
N LEU A 68 6.14 -16.28 8.55
CA LEU A 68 6.61 -16.02 7.20
C LEU A 68 6.63 -14.52 6.90
N ARG A 69 7.71 -14.10 6.23
CA ARG A 69 7.81 -12.76 5.66
C ARG A 69 6.99 -12.68 4.39
N VAL A 70 6.21 -11.62 4.28
CA VAL A 70 5.35 -11.34 3.13
C VAL A 70 5.87 -10.15 2.37
N TYR A 71 5.94 -10.29 1.06
CA TYR A 71 6.35 -9.26 0.13
C TYR A 71 5.25 -9.02 -0.90
N ASP A 72 5.11 -7.79 -1.36
CA ASP A 72 4.35 -7.51 -2.56
C ASP A 72 5.12 -8.03 -3.78
N ASN A 73 4.48 -8.85 -4.61
CA ASN A 73 5.15 -9.50 -5.74
C ASN A 73 5.53 -8.54 -6.86
N ARG A 74 4.83 -7.41 -7.00
CA ARG A 74 5.08 -6.43 -8.06
C ARG A 74 6.23 -5.50 -7.74
N SER A 75 6.25 -4.97 -6.51
CA SER A 75 7.27 -4.01 -6.06
C SER A 75 8.45 -4.67 -5.35
N ASN A 76 8.32 -5.95 -4.98
CA ASN A 76 9.25 -6.68 -4.11
C ASN A 76 9.43 -6.03 -2.72
N GLN A 77 8.52 -5.15 -2.35
CA GLN A 77 8.54 -4.50 -1.05
C GLN A 77 8.08 -5.47 0.04
N PHE A 78 8.78 -5.49 1.16
CA PHE A 78 8.35 -6.17 2.37
C PHE A 78 7.10 -5.48 2.89
N ILE A 79 6.07 -6.25 3.29
CA ILE A 79 4.78 -5.71 3.74
C ILE A 79 4.32 -6.29 5.08
N GLY A 80 5.10 -7.16 5.72
CA GLY A 80 4.81 -7.65 7.06
C GLY A 80 5.09 -9.14 7.25
N HIS A 81 4.63 -9.67 8.38
CA HIS A 81 4.77 -11.07 8.77
C HIS A 81 3.42 -11.72 8.97
N VAL A 82 3.28 -12.98 8.58
CA VAL A 82 2.09 -13.78 8.88
C VAL A 82 2.02 -14.04 10.39
N VAL A 83 0.94 -13.66 11.02
CA VAL A 83 0.68 -13.88 12.46
C VAL A 83 -0.47 -14.86 12.72
N GLY A 84 -1.21 -15.22 11.67
CA GLY A 84 -2.26 -16.22 11.75
C GLY A 84 -2.67 -16.72 10.37
N VAL A 85 -3.15 -17.97 10.33
CA VAL A 85 -3.65 -18.61 9.11
C VAL A 85 -4.96 -19.30 9.45
N ARG A 86 -6.01 -18.92 8.75
CA ARG A 86 -7.34 -19.57 8.84
C ARG A 86 -7.77 -19.98 7.46
N HIS A 87 -8.59 -21.01 7.36
CA HIS A 87 -9.15 -21.46 6.09
C HIS A 87 -10.58 -21.98 6.25
N GLU A 88 -11.31 -21.95 5.18
CA GLU A 88 -12.64 -22.52 5.04
C GLU A 88 -12.77 -23.20 3.69
N GLN A 89 -13.79 -24.03 3.51
CA GLN A 89 -14.06 -24.65 2.22
C GLN A 89 -14.48 -23.59 1.22
N HIS A 90 -13.87 -23.62 0.03
CA HIS A 90 -14.22 -22.66 -1.02
C HIS A 90 -15.56 -23.04 -1.66
N GLU A 91 -16.46 -22.08 -1.82
CA GLU A 91 -17.77 -22.26 -2.45
C GLU A 91 -17.80 -21.56 -3.81
N LEU A 92 -18.36 -22.24 -4.80
CA LEU A 92 -18.63 -21.68 -6.11
C LEU A 92 -20.09 -21.33 -6.25
N HIS A 93 -20.38 -20.20 -6.87
CA HIS A 93 -21.72 -19.91 -7.33
C HIS A 93 -21.96 -20.65 -8.65
N ARG A 94 -23.05 -21.36 -8.74
CA ARG A 94 -23.54 -21.97 -9.99
C ARG A 94 -24.91 -21.42 -10.30
N VAL A 95 -25.06 -20.90 -11.52
CA VAL A 95 -26.36 -20.54 -12.06
C VAL A 95 -26.94 -21.79 -12.71
N LEU A 96 -28.10 -22.23 -12.26
CA LEU A 96 -28.82 -23.35 -12.84
C LEU A 96 -29.60 -22.91 -14.08
N ASN A 97 -30.07 -23.88 -14.85
CA ASN A 97 -30.83 -23.66 -16.11
C ASN A 97 -32.13 -22.88 -15.90
N ASP A 98 -32.67 -22.90 -14.70
CA ASP A 98 -33.89 -22.17 -14.29
C ASP A 98 -33.59 -20.72 -13.82
N GLY A 99 -32.31 -20.30 -13.85
CA GLY A 99 -31.86 -18.99 -13.41
C GLY A 99 -31.62 -18.87 -11.90
N SER A 100 -31.85 -19.94 -11.12
CA SER A 100 -31.54 -19.95 -9.69
C SER A 100 -30.02 -20.02 -9.46
N ILE A 101 -29.54 -19.38 -8.37
CA ILE A 101 -28.12 -19.39 -7.96
C ILE A 101 -28.00 -20.32 -6.76
N ILE A 102 -27.11 -21.28 -6.89
CA ILE A 102 -26.73 -22.16 -5.78
C ILE A 102 -25.27 -21.94 -5.40
N PHE A 103 -24.97 -22.02 -4.11
CA PHE A 103 -23.62 -22.09 -3.58
C PHE A 103 -23.28 -23.56 -3.37
N ALA A 104 -22.23 -24.04 -4.00
CA ALA A 104 -21.80 -25.42 -3.89
C ALA A 104 -20.33 -25.47 -3.50
N PRO A 105 -19.96 -26.33 -2.52
CA PRO A 105 -18.57 -26.55 -2.18
C PRO A 105 -17.75 -26.97 -3.39
N TRP A 106 -16.55 -26.42 -3.54
CA TRP A 106 -15.61 -26.86 -4.56
C TRP A 106 -14.62 -27.85 -3.95
N PRO A 107 -14.76 -29.16 -4.19
CA PRO A 107 -13.93 -30.17 -3.55
C PRO A 107 -12.43 -29.94 -3.80
N GLY A 108 -11.63 -30.05 -2.74
CA GLY A 108 -10.17 -29.87 -2.79
C GLY A 108 -9.70 -28.43 -2.99
N HIS A 109 -10.60 -27.44 -2.85
CA HIS A 109 -10.27 -26.02 -2.88
C HIS A 109 -10.73 -25.35 -1.59
N VAL A 110 -9.95 -24.37 -1.16
CA VAL A 110 -10.18 -23.63 0.09
C VAL A 110 -10.14 -22.13 -0.16
N THR A 111 -10.72 -21.37 0.76
CA THR A 111 -10.49 -19.95 0.93
C THR A 111 -9.57 -19.78 2.13
N ILE A 112 -8.47 -19.07 1.96
CA ILE A 112 -7.48 -18.86 3.01
C ILE A 112 -7.54 -17.40 3.46
N TYR A 113 -7.46 -17.18 4.77
CA TYR A 113 -7.31 -15.88 5.40
C TYR A 113 -5.94 -15.83 6.06
N LEU A 114 -5.08 -14.95 5.56
CA LEU A 114 -3.77 -14.68 6.14
C LEU A 114 -3.85 -13.40 6.97
N ASP A 115 -3.67 -13.54 8.26
CA ASP A 115 -3.54 -12.41 9.16
C ASP A 115 -2.08 -11.96 9.15
N ILE A 116 -1.85 -10.71 8.74
CA ILE A 116 -0.51 -10.15 8.55
C ILE A 116 -0.36 -8.94 9.46
N ARG A 117 0.79 -8.86 10.14
CA ARG A 117 1.18 -7.74 10.99
C ARG A 117 2.38 -7.03 10.40
N ALA A 118 2.31 -5.72 10.38
CA ALA A 118 3.36 -4.83 9.88
C ALA A 118 3.52 -3.60 10.76
N GLN A 119 4.68 -2.97 10.70
CA GLN A 119 4.83 -1.60 11.21
C GLN A 119 4.31 -0.63 10.15
N GLY A 120 3.57 0.37 10.59
CA GLY A 120 2.95 1.28 9.65
C GLY A 120 2.75 2.68 10.21
N ARG A 121 2.19 3.51 9.37
CA ARG A 121 1.75 4.85 9.70
C ARG A 121 0.39 5.09 9.06
N TYR A 122 -0.41 5.92 9.69
CA TYR A 122 -1.70 6.30 9.14
C TYR A 122 -1.86 7.81 9.03
N THR A 123 -2.66 8.19 8.08
CA THR A 123 -3.10 9.57 7.83
C THR A 123 -4.62 9.60 7.90
N ASP A 124 -5.22 10.75 7.68
CA ASP A 124 -6.68 10.86 7.61
C ASP A 124 -7.31 10.13 6.43
N THR A 125 -6.50 9.80 5.41
CA THR A 125 -6.99 9.27 4.13
C THR A 125 -6.37 7.93 3.73
N ALA A 126 -5.27 7.51 4.36
CA ALA A 126 -4.53 6.31 3.95
C ALA A 126 -3.78 5.65 5.11
N ILE A 127 -3.57 4.35 4.98
CA ILE A 127 -2.75 3.52 5.87
C ILE A 127 -1.58 2.98 5.05
N TYR A 128 -0.37 3.18 5.56
CA TYR A 128 0.86 2.72 4.92
C TYR A 128 1.57 1.73 5.82
N VAL A 129 2.08 0.63 5.25
CA VAL A 129 2.91 -0.35 5.94
C VAL A 129 4.33 -0.34 5.41
N GLU A 130 5.28 -0.65 6.30
CA GLU A 130 6.71 -0.79 5.98
C GLU A 130 7.26 0.36 5.10
N GLY A 131 6.82 1.57 5.42
CA GLY A 131 7.25 2.82 4.77
C GLY A 131 6.24 3.40 3.80
N THR A 132 6.05 2.85 2.61
CA THR A 132 5.29 3.48 1.53
C THR A 132 4.19 2.62 0.91
N TYR A 133 4.05 1.37 1.33
CA TYR A 133 3.05 0.47 0.75
C TYR A 133 1.67 0.77 1.34
N GLU A 134 0.77 1.25 0.51
CA GLU A 134 -0.60 1.60 0.92
C GLU A 134 -1.48 0.35 1.04
N ILE A 135 -2.18 0.23 2.16
CA ILE A 135 -3.12 -0.85 2.45
C ILE A 135 -4.53 -0.29 2.52
N THR A 136 -5.40 -0.81 1.65
CA THR A 136 -6.82 -0.41 1.62
C THR A 136 -7.70 -1.66 1.59
N ALA A 137 -8.72 -1.71 2.45
CA ALA A 137 -9.68 -2.80 2.45
C ALA A 137 -10.35 -2.96 1.07
N ASN A 138 -10.61 -4.22 0.69
CA ASN A 138 -11.16 -4.62 -0.61
C ASN A 138 -10.23 -4.41 -1.83
N SER A 139 -9.00 -3.90 -1.67
CA SER A 139 -8.04 -3.84 -2.76
C SER A 139 -7.44 -5.22 -3.07
N VAL A 140 -7.04 -5.41 -4.34
CA VAL A 140 -6.31 -6.61 -4.78
C VAL A 140 -4.85 -6.44 -4.42
N ILE A 141 -4.26 -7.50 -3.89
CA ILE A 141 -2.85 -7.57 -3.51
C ILE A 141 -2.21 -8.82 -4.10
N TYR A 142 -0.98 -8.70 -4.56
CA TYR A 142 -0.17 -9.82 -5.06
C TYR A 142 0.92 -10.11 -4.05
N ILE A 143 0.73 -11.15 -3.25
CA ILE A 143 1.66 -11.49 -2.18
C ILE A 143 2.62 -12.60 -2.61
N ARG A 144 3.85 -12.48 -2.12
CA ARG A 144 4.87 -13.48 -2.24
C ARG A 144 5.48 -13.78 -0.88
N THR A 145 5.57 -15.05 -0.57
CA THR A 145 6.34 -15.57 0.55
C THR A 145 7.51 -16.42 0.02
N ARG A 146 8.24 -17.07 0.89
CA ARG A 146 9.27 -18.04 0.47
C ARG A 146 8.71 -19.21 -0.33
N TYR A 147 7.45 -19.59 -0.09
CA TYR A 147 6.87 -20.84 -0.60
C TYR A 147 5.71 -20.61 -1.58
N VAL A 148 5.11 -19.44 -1.57
CA VAL A 148 3.86 -19.16 -2.29
C VAL A 148 3.92 -17.79 -2.95
N GLU A 149 3.39 -17.74 -4.16
CA GLU A 149 3.05 -16.51 -4.86
C GLU A 149 1.56 -16.60 -5.25
N VAL A 150 0.78 -15.60 -4.83
CA VAL A 150 -0.67 -15.66 -4.99
C VAL A 150 -1.29 -14.27 -5.03
N GLU A 151 -2.38 -14.15 -5.77
CA GLU A 151 -3.29 -13.01 -5.72
C GLU A 151 -4.28 -13.19 -4.58
N GLY A 152 -4.52 -12.14 -3.83
CA GLY A 152 -5.53 -12.08 -2.78
C GLY A 152 -6.23 -10.73 -2.75
N ARG A 153 -7.18 -10.60 -1.84
CA ARG A 153 -7.88 -9.35 -1.58
C ARG A 153 -7.78 -8.99 -0.10
N ILE A 154 -7.50 -7.74 0.19
CA ILE A 154 -7.47 -7.27 1.57
C ILE A 154 -8.89 -7.30 2.13
N HIS A 155 -9.12 -8.17 3.10
CA HIS A 155 -10.43 -8.41 3.72
C HIS A 155 -10.74 -7.39 4.80
N SER A 156 -9.77 -7.12 5.66
CA SER A 156 -9.89 -6.16 6.76
C SER A 156 -8.55 -5.51 7.09
N VAL A 157 -8.60 -4.32 7.68
CA VAL A 157 -7.43 -3.58 8.16
C VAL A 157 -7.78 -2.97 9.52
N SER A 158 -6.86 -3.07 10.46
CA SER A 158 -6.94 -2.42 11.77
C SER A 158 -5.60 -1.78 12.13
N VAL A 159 -5.68 -0.65 12.85
CA VAL A 159 -4.52 0.11 13.33
C VAL A 159 -4.57 0.10 14.85
N ASN A 160 -3.48 -0.36 15.48
CA ASN A 160 -3.34 -0.53 16.93
C ASN A 160 -2.21 0.34 17.49
#